data_e57391baab939243bb8a1d4dd65dadc1
#
_entry.id   e57391baab939243bb8a1d4dd65dadc1
#
_cell.length_a   1.000
_cell.length_b   1.000
_cell.length_c   1.000
_cell.angle_alpha   90.00
_cell.angle_beta   90.00
_cell.angle_gamma   90.00
#
_symmetry.space_group_name_H-M   'P 1'
#
loop_
_entity.id
_entity.type
_entity.pdbx_description
1 polymer ?
#
loop_
_entity_poly.entity_id
_entity_poly.type
_entity_poly.pdbx_seq_one_letter_code
_entity_poly.pdbx_strand_id
1 'polypeptide(L)'
;DLLCERKDSFNGFAFLHDFAITPNWAVFLQNAIAFNPLPFVLGQKGAAQCLQSKPDGQAKFWLIPRDSGAFAGQSPRIVGAPDGFVFHHLNAWEEDGDVVVESIYYSDFPSVGPEMDFAAVDFDLIPEGLLEQCRISLESGRVQTTRLSERCCEFAMVNPEKEGLPCRYAWMAAAAREQGNDPLQVIKKLDLSSGERWIWSAAPHGFVSEPLMVPRPGATAEDEGWVLELVWNGDREGSDLVILDASDLREIAVVELPLAIPHGLHGSWQPACS
;
A
#
# COMPACT_ATOMS: atom_id res chain seq x y z
N ASP A 1 20.09 4.21 -17.34
CA ASP A 1 21.24 3.28 -17.29
C ASP A 1 21.04 2.35 -16.09
N LEU A 2 21.35 1.04 -16.27
CA LEU A 2 21.37 0.08 -15.17
C LEU A 2 22.56 0.39 -14.26
N LEU A 3 22.28 0.72 -13.00
CA LEU A 3 23.33 1.07 -12.03
C LEU A 3 23.83 -0.14 -11.26
N CYS A 4 22.95 -1.11 -11.00
CA CYS A 4 23.25 -2.30 -10.23
C CYS A 4 22.27 -3.41 -10.54
N GLU A 5 22.72 -4.66 -10.46
CA GLU A 5 21.90 -5.86 -10.52
C GLU A 5 22.30 -6.80 -9.38
N ARG A 6 21.28 -7.25 -8.63
CA ARG A 6 21.47 -8.23 -7.56
C ARG A 6 20.43 -9.35 -7.68
N LYS A 7 20.85 -10.58 -7.36
CA LYS A 7 19.99 -11.76 -7.36
C LYS A 7 20.02 -12.43 -6.00
N ASP A 8 18.88 -12.47 -5.35
CA ASP A 8 18.67 -13.18 -4.10
C ASP A 8 17.59 -14.26 -4.27
N SER A 9 17.60 -15.29 -3.43
CA SER A 9 16.66 -16.41 -3.48
C SER A 9 15.86 -16.47 -2.19
N PHE A 10 14.52 -16.46 -2.32
CA PHE A 10 13.60 -16.66 -1.20
C PHE A 10 13.32 -18.16 -1.04
N ASN A 11 13.37 -18.65 0.20
CA ASN A 11 13.05 -20.04 0.49
C ASN A 11 11.52 -20.25 0.52
N GLY A 12 11.03 -21.21 -0.26
CA GLY A 12 9.61 -21.52 -0.37
C GLY A 12 8.87 -20.63 -1.34
N PHE A 13 7.54 -20.62 -1.25
CA PHE A 13 6.71 -19.74 -2.04
C PHE A 13 6.76 -18.31 -1.43
N ALA A 14 7.05 -17.34 -2.27
CA ALA A 14 7.08 -15.95 -1.89
C ALA A 14 6.08 -15.19 -2.77
N PHE A 15 4.99 -14.74 -2.18
CA PHE A 15 4.06 -13.82 -2.81
C PHE A 15 4.56 -12.39 -2.50
N LEU A 16 5.43 -11.89 -3.35
CA LEU A 16 5.99 -10.55 -3.23
C LEU A 16 5.22 -9.65 -4.22
N HIS A 17 4.35 -8.82 -3.71
CA HIS A 17 3.54 -7.90 -4.51
C HIS A 17 4.22 -6.54 -4.59
N ASP A 18 4.78 -6.10 -3.48
CA ASP A 18 5.40 -4.79 -3.30
C ASP A 18 6.68 -4.90 -2.45
N PHE A 19 7.47 -3.84 -2.41
CA PHE A 19 8.60 -3.69 -1.51
C PHE A 19 8.86 -2.22 -1.19
N ALA A 20 9.37 -1.95 0.00
CA ALA A 20 9.79 -0.62 0.40
C ALA A 20 11.30 -0.46 0.30
N ILE A 21 11.78 0.77 0.26
CA ILE A 21 13.21 1.09 0.23
C ILE A 21 13.59 2.02 1.38
N THR A 22 14.83 1.89 1.83
CA THR A 22 15.52 2.86 2.68
C THR A 22 16.86 3.23 2.05
N PRO A 23 17.64 4.15 2.58
CA PRO A 23 18.98 4.42 2.06
C PRO A 23 19.85 3.17 1.94
N ASN A 24 19.75 2.21 2.89
CA ASN A 24 20.60 1.03 2.94
C ASN A 24 19.91 -0.29 2.57
N TRP A 25 18.59 -0.36 2.57
CA TRP A 25 17.84 -1.61 2.44
C TRP A 25 16.75 -1.54 1.36
N ALA A 26 16.57 -2.67 0.65
CA ALA A 26 15.30 -3.01 0.02
C ALA A 26 14.58 -3.98 0.96
N VAL A 27 13.36 -3.63 1.36
CA VAL A 27 12.59 -4.32 2.39
C VAL A 27 11.45 -5.06 1.74
N PHE A 28 11.48 -6.39 1.79
CA PHE A 28 10.41 -7.25 1.29
C PHE A 28 9.71 -7.94 2.45
N LEU A 29 8.41 -8.05 2.37
CA LEU A 29 7.64 -8.92 3.26
C LEU A 29 7.26 -10.21 2.51
N GLN A 30 7.83 -11.32 2.90
CA GLN A 30 7.38 -12.63 2.47
C GLN A 30 6.20 -13.05 3.32
N ASN A 31 5.00 -12.92 2.76
CA ASN A 31 3.76 -13.32 3.42
C ASN A 31 3.72 -14.85 3.68
N ALA A 32 3.04 -15.27 4.75
CA ALA A 32 2.83 -16.67 5.08
C ALA A 32 1.75 -17.31 4.20
N ILE A 33 1.99 -17.35 2.89
CA ILE A 33 1.07 -17.84 1.87
C ILE A 33 1.64 -19.09 1.20
N ALA A 34 0.77 -20.04 0.87
CA ALA A 34 1.06 -21.20 0.05
C ALA A 34 0.29 -21.12 -1.27
N PHE A 35 0.88 -21.65 -2.32
CA PHE A 35 0.22 -21.82 -3.61
C PHE A 35 0.02 -23.30 -3.89
N ASN A 36 -1.24 -23.70 -4.12
CA ASN A 36 -1.54 -25.06 -4.56
C ASN A 36 -1.69 -25.08 -6.09
N PRO A 37 -0.67 -25.53 -6.83
CA PRO A 37 -0.67 -25.45 -8.29
C PRO A 37 -1.63 -26.45 -8.96
N LEU A 38 -2.04 -27.53 -8.30
CA LEU A 38 -2.77 -28.61 -8.94
C LEU A 38 -4.14 -28.20 -9.51
N PRO A 39 -5.02 -27.51 -8.77
CA PRO A 39 -6.29 -27.04 -9.32
C PRO A 39 -6.11 -26.05 -10.48
N PHE A 40 -5.04 -25.20 -10.43
CA PHE A 40 -4.73 -24.27 -11.48
C PHE A 40 -4.30 -24.98 -12.78
N VAL A 41 -3.38 -25.94 -12.68
CA VAL A 41 -2.88 -26.72 -13.83
C VAL A 41 -4.01 -27.53 -14.48
N LEU A 42 -4.96 -28.04 -13.67
CA LEU A 42 -6.14 -28.76 -14.15
C LEU A 42 -7.25 -27.85 -14.69
N GLY A 43 -7.08 -26.54 -14.70
CA GLY A 43 -8.09 -25.57 -15.16
C GLY A 43 -9.34 -25.49 -14.29
N GLN A 44 -9.25 -25.95 -13.03
CA GLN A 44 -10.38 -25.97 -12.10
C GLN A 44 -10.53 -24.66 -11.34
N LYS A 45 -9.44 -23.92 -11.13
CA LYS A 45 -9.38 -22.66 -10.37
C LYS A 45 -8.46 -21.67 -11.04
N GLY A 46 -8.75 -20.37 -10.86
CA GLY A 46 -7.83 -19.30 -11.18
C GLY A 46 -6.63 -19.27 -10.24
N ALA A 47 -5.54 -18.60 -10.63
CA ALA A 47 -4.32 -18.52 -9.83
C ALA A 47 -4.56 -17.96 -8.42
N ALA A 48 -5.31 -16.87 -8.29
CA ALA A 48 -5.63 -16.25 -7.00
C ALA A 48 -6.40 -17.21 -6.08
N GLN A 49 -7.30 -18.02 -6.62
CA GLN A 49 -8.08 -19.04 -5.87
C GLN A 49 -7.22 -20.22 -5.38
N CYS A 50 -5.99 -20.32 -5.86
CA CYS A 50 -5.02 -21.34 -5.42
C CYS A 50 -4.07 -20.84 -4.33
N LEU A 51 -4.17 -19.56 -3.95
CA LEU A 51 -3.47 -18.99 -2.81
C LEU A 51 -4.22 -19.33 -1.53
N GLN A 52 -3.48 -19.68 -0.51
CA GLN A 52 -4.01 -20.06 0.81
C GLN A 52 -3.08 -19.54 1.89
N SER A 53 -3.63 -18.98 2.95
CA SER A 53 -2.86 -18.71 4.15
C SER A 53 -2.25 -19.99 4.68
N LYS A 54 -1.02 -19.88 5.15
CA LYS A 54 -0.26 -21.02 5.69
C LYS A 54 -0.35 -20.97 7.23
N PRO A 55 -1.24 -21.74 7.87
CA PRO A 55 -1.51 -21.60 9.31
C PRO A 55 -0.29 -21.78 10.20
N ASP A 56 0.66 -22.66 9.80
CA ASP A 56 1.93 -22.86 10.50
C ASP A 56 3.10 -22.07 9.87
N GLY A 57 2.77 -21.20 8.91
CA GLY A 57 3.74 -20.36 8.22
C GLY A 57 4.05 -19.13 9.06
N GLN A 58 5.30 -18.70 9.01
CA GLN A 58 5.71 -17.43 9.60
C GLN A 58 6.04 -16.46 8.48
N ALA A 59 5.38 -15.31 8.48
CA ALA A 59 5.76 -14.20 7.63
C ALA A 59 7.17 -13.69 8.00
N LYS A 60 7.90 -13.14 7.04
CA LYS A 60 9.29 -12.72 7.24
C LYS A 60 9.59 -11.42 6.52
N PHE A 61 10.24 -10.52 7.20
CA PHE A 61 10.93 -9.42 6.55
C PHE A 61 12.29 -9.89 6.02
N TRP A 62 12.54 -9.53 4.77
CA TRP A 62 13.84 -9.67 4.11
C TRP A 62 14.40 -8.27 3.91
N LEU A 63 15.46 -7.94 4.66
CA LEU A 63 16.21 -6.71 4.50
C LEU A 63 17.39 -7.01 3.59
N ILE A 64 17.26 -6.65 2.33
CA ILE A 64 18.28 -6.88 1.30
C ILE A 64 19.15 -5.63 1.20
N PRO A 65 20.47 -5.73 1.47
CA PRO A 65 21.36 -4.57 1.39
C PRO A 65 21.39 -3.98 -0.02
N ARG A 66 21.23 -2.66 -0.13
CA ARG A 66 21.41 -1.95 -1.39
C ARG A 66 22.89 -1.72 -1.67
N ASP A 67 23.30 -1.79 -2.93
CA ASP A 67 24.71 -1.66 -3.31
C ASP A 67 25.28 -0.25 -3.11
N SER A 68 24.40 0.75 -3.03
CA SER A 68 24.77 2.12 -2.66
C SER A 68 24.80 2.36 -1.15
N GLY A 69 24.38 1.38 -0.33
CA GLY A 69 24.22 1.53 1.10
C GLY A 69 25.45 1.10 1.91
N ALA A 70 25.44 1.41 3.20
CA ALA A 70 26.53 1.07 4.15
C ALA A 70 26.73 -0.45 4.33
N PHE A 71 25.76 -1.27 3.97
CA PHE A 71 25.79 -2.74 4.09
C PHE A 71 25.98 -3.45 2.75
N ALA A 72 26.42 -2.73 1.72
CA ALA A 72 26.63 -3.26 0.38
C ALA A 72 27.48 -4.55 0.41
N GLY A 73 27.09 -5.53 -0.40
CA GLY A 73 27.79 -6.83 -0.49
C GLY A 73 27.53 -7.80 0.67
N GLN A 74 26.81 -7.40 1.72
CA GLN A 74 26.42 -8.33 2.78
C GLN A 74 25.25 -9.23 2.38
N SER A 75 25.07 -10.32 3.12
CA SER A 75 23.91 -11.21 2.97
C SER A 75 22.64 -10.51 3.48
N PRO A 76 21.45 -10.84 2.92
CA PRO A 76 20.18 -10.36 3.46
C PRO A 76 20.01 -10.70 4.93
N ARG A 77 19.40 -9.84 5.68
CA ARG A 77 18.92 -10.11 7.03
C ARG A 77 17.46 -10.55 6.97
N ILE A 78 17.15 -11.65 7.67
CA ILE A 78 15.81 -12.22 7.67
C ILE A 78 15.32 -12.20 9.12
N VAL A 79 14.18 -11.55 9.35
CA VAL A 79 13.54 -11.47 10.67
C VAL A 79 12.09 -11.93 10.58
N GLY A 80 11.55 -12.48 11.66
CA GLY A 80 10.11 -12.82 11.73
C GLY A 80 9.27 -11.56 11.62
N ALA A 81 8.19 -11.61 10.85
CA ALA A 81 7.20 -10.54 10.74
C ALA A 81 5.94 -10.92 11.54
N PRO A 82 5.06 -9.94 11.85
CA PRO A 82 3.74 -10.22 12.41
C PRO A 82 2.93 -11.14 11.51
N ASP A 83 1.99 -11.87 12.11
CA ASP A 83 1.01 -12.66 11.36
C ASP A 83 0.09 -11.74 10.55
N GLY A 84 -0.36 -12.23 9.39
CA GLY A 84 -1.22 -11.49 8.50
C GLY A 84 -0.71 -11.44 7.08
N PHE A 85 -1.26 -10.52 6.30
CA PHE A 85 -0.96 -10.36 4.89
C PHE A 85 -0.77 -8.87 4.55
N VAL A 86 0.13 -8.56 3.63
CA VAL A 86 0.39 -7.21 3.12
C VAL A 86 0.43 -7.27 1.60
N PHE A 87 -0.35 -6.39 0.95
CA PHE A 87 -0.17 -6.06 -0.46
C PHE A 87 0.83 -4.91 -0.60
N HIS A 88 0.57 -3.78 0.07
CA HIS A 88 1.28 -2.53 -0.15
C HIS A 88 1.98 -2.02 1.10
N HIS A 89 3.17 -1.50 0.89
CA HIS A 89 3.91 -0.71 1.86
C HIS A 89 3.67 0.77 1.60
N LEU A 90 3.44 1.54 2.67
CA LEU A 90 3.35 3.00 2.57
C LEU A 90 4.74 3.62 2.39
N ASN A 91 5.67 3.27 3.28
CA ASN A 91 7.04 3.80 3.28
C ASN A 91 7.94 2.95 4.19
N ALA A 92 9.26 3.17 4.11
CA ALA A 92 10.21 2.67 5.08
C ALA A 92 11.36 3.67 5.27
N TRP A 93 11.98 3.67 6.44
CA TRP A 93 13.17 4.48 6.73
C TRP A 93 14.02 3.85 7.82
N GLU A 94 15.17 4.44 8.08
CA GLU A 94 16.08 4.02 9.14
C GLU A 94 16.15 5.07 10.23
N GLU A 95 16.04 4.64 11.48
CA GLU A 95 16.05 5.50 12.65
C GLU A 95 16.63 4.76 13.85
N ASP A 96 17.62 5.35 14.52
CA ASP A 96 18.24 4.87 15.77
C ASP A 96 18.74 3.41 15.71
N GLY A 97 19.19 2.94 14.53
CA GLY A 97 19.67 1.57 14.32
C GLY A 97 18.56 0.57 14.04
N ASP A 98 17.33 1.01 13.85
CA ASP A 98 16.18 0.23 13.45
C ASP A 98 15.80 0.52 11.98
N VAL A 99 15.06 -0.39 11.35
CA VAL A 99 14.32 -0.16 10.13
C VAL A 99 12.84 -0.05 10.50
N VAL A 100 12.21 1.06 10.12
CA VAL A 100 10.79 1.28 10.30
C VAL A 100 10.10 1.05 8.96
N VAL A 101 9.02 0.29 8.96
CA VAL A 101 8.22 -0.02 7.76
C VAL A 101 6.75 0.21 8.08
N GLU A 102 6.08 0.99 7.26
CA GLU A 102 4.65 1.20 7.35
C GLU A 102 3.95 0.49 6.19
N SER A 103 2.90 -0.25 6.50
CA SER A 103 2.23 -1.13 5.53
C SER A 103 0.74 -1.25 5.82
N ILE A 104 -0.03 -1.61 4.80
CA ILE A 104 -1.43 -2.00 4.98
C ILE A 104 -1.49 -3.48 5.33
N TYR A 105 -1.84 -3.79 6.57
CA TYR A 105 -1.95 -5.14 7.11
C TYR A 105 -3.39 -5.63 7.10
N TYR A 106 -3.56 -6.86 6.61
CA TYR A 106 -4.77 -7.64 6.70
C TYR A 106 -4.57 -8.78 7.69
N SER A 107 -5.59 -9.14 8.46
CA SER A 107 -5.51 -10.27 9.40
C SER A 107 -5.35 -11.63 8.70
N ASP A 108 -5.77 -11.72 7.43
CA ASP A 108 -5.63 -12.89 6.56
C ASP A 108 -5.56 -12.44 5.10
N PHE A 109 -5.29 -13.35 4.17
CA PHE A 109 -5.32 -13.06 2.74
C PHE A 109 -6.73 -12.62 2.31
N PRO A 110 -6.92 -11.39 1.79
CA PRO A 110 -8.23 -10.88 1.39
C PRO A 110 -8.66 -11.57 0.07
N SER A 111 -9.24 -12.75 0.20
CA SER A 111 -9.72 -13.55 -0.92
C SER A 111 -11.20 -13.28 -1.17
N VAL A 112 -11.52 -12.90 -2.39
CA VAL A 112 -12.88 -13.02 -2.91
C VAL A 112 -13.03 -14.48 -3.35
N GLY A 113 -13.71 -15.29 -2.54
CA GLY A 113 -13.87 -16.73 -2.79
C GLY A 113 -14.57 -17.01 -4.13
N PRO A 114 -14.40 -18.23 -4.68
CA PRO A 114 -14.99 -18.61 -5.97
C PRO A 114 -16.53 -18.59 -5.96
N GLU A 115 -17.12 -18.56 -4.78
CA GLU A 115 -18.57 -18.56 -4.56
C GLU A 115 -19.13 -17.14 -4.44
N MET A 116 -18.28 -16.13 -4.35
CA MET A 116 -18.67 -14.74 -4.24
C MET A 116 -18.90 -14.17 -5.64
N ASP A 117 -20.12 -13.75 -5.92
CA ASP A 117 -20.43 -13.00 -7.14
C ASP A 117 -19.65 -11.68 -7.12
N PHE A 118 -18.83 -11.44 -8.14
CA PHE A 118 -18.07 -10.22 -8.28
C PHE A 118 -18.95 -8.95 -8.28
N ALA A 119 -20.22 -9.09 -8.71
CA ALA A 119 -21.21 -8.01 -8.70
C ALA A 119 -21.91 -7.84 -7.34
N ALA A 120 -21.68 -8.74 -6.38
CA ALA A 120 -22.33 -8.75 -5.08
C ALA A 120 -21.36 -9.14 -3.95
N VAL A 121 -20.21 -8.47 -3.92
CA VAL A 121 -19.16 -8.69 -2.92
C VAL A 121 -19.66 -8.32 -1.54
N ASP A 122 -19.61 -9.25 -0.60
CA ASP A 122 -19.86 -8.98 0.82
C ASP A 122 -18.54 -8.55 1.49
N PHE A 123 -18.39 -7.26 1.68
CA PHE A 123 -17.17 -6.68 2.26
C PHE A 123 -16.99 -7.07 3.74
N ASP A 124 -18.04 -7.42 4.46
CA ASP A 124 -17.93 -7.86 5.85
C ASP A 124 -17.24 -9.22 5.99
N LEU A 125 -17.13 -9.98 4.89
CA LEU A 125 -16.39 -11.26 4.84
C LEU A 125 -14.92 -11.11 4.43
N ILE A 126 -14.51 -9.92 4.02
CA ILE A 126 -13.13 -9.65 3.59
C ILE A 126 -12.39 -8.96 4.72
N PRO A 127 -11.20 -9.42 5.13
CA PRO A 127 -10.40 -8.75 6.15
C PRO A 127 -10.16 -7.27 5.83
N GLU A 128 -10.19 -6.44 6.86
CA GLU A 128 -9.86 -5.02 6.75
C GLU A 128 -8.37 -4.82 6.49
N GLY A 129 -8.02 -3.95 5.54
CA GLY A 129 -6.68 -3.42 5.40
C GLY A 129 -6.46 -2.26 6.36
N LEU A 130 -5.51 -2.38 7.28
CA LEU A 130 -5.28 -1.39 8.32
C LEU A 130 -3.83 -0.92 8.33
N LEU A 131 -3.62 0.40 8.42
CA LEU A 131 -2.27 0.95 8.42
C LEU A 131 -1.56 0.64 9.73
N GLU A 132 -0.44 -0.07 9.63
CA GLU A 132 0.43 -0.44 10.73
C GLU A 132 1.88 -0.07 10.46
N GLN A 133 2.61 0.19 11.55
CA GLN A 133 4.05 0.41 11.55
C GLN A 133 4.75 -0.77 12.23
N CYS A 134 5.75 -1.33 11.56
CA CYS A 134 6.68 -2.31 12.12
C CYS A 134 8.04 -1.65 12.32
N ARG A 135 8.55 -1.64 13.56
CA ARG A 135 9.92 -1.24 13.90
C ARG A 135 10.77 -2.49 14.08
N ILE A 136 11.78 -2.64 13.24
CA ILE A 136 12.66 -3.82 13.14
C ILE A 136 14.03 -3.45 13.70
N SER A 137 14.38 -3.96 14.86
CA SER A 137 15.72 -3.74 15.44
C SER A 137 16.77 -4.51 14.66
N LEU A 138 17.75 -3.79 14.09
CA LEU A 138 18.87 -4.41 13.37
C LEU A 138 19.83 -5.13 14.32
N GLU A 139 19.86 -4.77 15.61
CA GLU A 139 20.71 -5.42 16.60
C GLU A 139 20.12 -6.76 17.05
N SER A 140 18.85 -6.77 17.48
CA SER A 140 18.21 -7.92 18.10
C SER A 140 17.35 -8.77 17.15
N GLY A 141 16.96 -8.24 16.00
CA GLY A 141 15.97 -8.85 15.10
C GLY A 141 14.55 -8.82 15.66
N ARG A 142 14.29 -8.05 16.72
CA ARG A 142 12.96 -7.92 17.31
C ARG A 142 12.12 -6.97 16.46
N VAL A 143 10.85 -7.34 16.24
CA VAL A 143 9.85 -6.52 15.57
C VAL A 143 8.81 -6.04 16.59
N GLN A 144 8.51 -4.75 16.58
CA GLN A 144 7.43 -4.13 17.35
C GLN A 144 6.41 -3.55 16.37
N THR A 145 5.13 -3.79 16.63
CA THR A 145 4.04 -3.34 15.78
C THR A 145 3.21 -2.28 16.48
N THR A 146 2.83 -1.24 15.75
CA THR A 146 1.93 -0.18 16.22
C THR A 146 0.86 0.07 15.15
N ARG A 147 -0.42 0.04 15.54
CA ARG A 147 -1.53 0.42 14.70
C ARG A 147 -1.58 1.95 14.57
N LEU A 148 -1.57 2.45 13.33
CA LEU A 148 -1.62 3.89 13.03
C LEU A 148 -3.03 4.37 12.65
N SER A 149 -3.88 3.47 12.16
CA SER A 149 -5.24 3.80 11.76
C SER A 149 -6.19 2.61 11.90
N GLU A 150 -7.38 2.86 12.43
CA GLU A 150 -8.45 1.86 12.57
C GLU A 150 -9.43 1.84 11.38
N ARG A 151 -9.29 2.75 10.43
CA ARG A 151 -10.15 2.79 9.24
C ARG A 151 -9.56 1.93 8.15
N CYS A 152 -10.37 1.04 7.58
CA CYS A 152 -9.98 0.22 6.43
C CYS A 152 -9.52 1.11 5.28
N CYS A 153 -8.33 0.83 4.74
CA CYS A 153 -7.69 1.60 3.69
C CYS A 153 -6.79 0.73 2.81
N GLU A 154 -6.47 1.27 1.64
CA GLU A 154 -5.52 0.73 0.68
C GLU A 154 -4.88 1.85 -0.14
N PHE A 155 -3.89 1.48 -0.97
CA PHE A 155 -3.22 2.41 -1.87
C PHE A 155 -2.66 3.64 -1.14
N ALA A 156 -1.98 3.38 -0.02
CA ALA A 156 -1.40 4.45 0.75
C ALA A 156 -0.09 4.95 0.12
N MET A 157 0.10 6.26 0.12
CA MET A 157 1.31 6.89 -0.39
C MET A 157 1.76 8.07 0.49
N VAL A 158 3.02 8.39 0.37
CA VAL A 158 3.65 9.59 0.95
C VAL A 158 3.98 10.60 -0.16
N ASN A 159 4.46 11.78 0.22
CA ASN A 159 5.11 12.67 -0.74
C ASN A 159 6.31 11.93 -1.38
N PRO A 160 6.42 11.86 -2.72
CA PRO A 160 7.50 11.14 -3.40
C PRO A 160 8.92 11.57 -2.97
N GLU A 161 9.09 12.80 -2.52
CA GLU A 161 10.38 13.30 -1.98
C GLU A 161 10.72 12.72 -0.60
N LYS A 162 9.75 12.03 0.03
CA LYS A 162 9.90 11.36 1.34
C LYS A 162 10.02 9.84 1.22
N GLU A 163 9.98 9.29 0.04
CA GLU A 163 10.17 7.86 -0.17
C GLU A 163 11.54 7.41 0.35
N GLY A 164 11.56 6.43 1.23
CA GLY A 164 12.78 5.96 1.89
C GLY A 164 13.27 6.81 3.07
N LEU A 165 12.55 7.85 3.46
CA LEU A 165 12.89 8.80 4.51
C LEU A 165 11.72 8.96 5.51
N PRO A 166 11.98 9.43 6.74
CA PRO A 166 10.90 9.77 7.66
C PRO A 166 9.92 10.76 7.04
N CYS A 167 8.62 10.47 7.15
CA CYS A 167 7.55 11.30 6.64
C CYS A 167 6.55 11.64 7.75
N ARG A 168 5.80 12.71 7.56
CA ARG A 168 4.75 13.14 8.48
C ARG A 168 3.36 12.84 7.95
N TYR A 169 3.15 12.92 6.65
CA TYR A 169 1.84 12.80 6.05
C TYR A 169 1.73 11.60 5.13
N ALA A 170 0.56 10.96 5.18
CA ALA A 170 0.16 9.90 4.27
C ALA A 170 -1.21 10.20 3.66
N TRP A 171 -1.38 9.82 2.40
CA TRP A 171 -2.66 9.88 1.68
C TRP A 171 -3.04 8.46 1.26
N MET A 172 -4.32 8.10 1.38
CA MET A 172 -4.77 6.74 1.07
C MET A 172 -6.23 6.71 0.64
N ALA A 173 -6.58 5.76 -0.18
CA ALA A 173 -7.96 5.38 -0.41
C ALA A 173 -8.50 4.65 0.83
N ALA A 174 -9.72 4.93 1.26
CA ALA A 174 -10.28 4.35 2.46
C ALA A 174 -11.78 4.04 2.32
N ALA A 175 -12.25 3.16 3.18
CA ALA A 175 -13.67 2.84 3.29
C ALA A 175 -14.51 4.05 3.70
N ALA A 176 -15.73 4.15 3.20
CA ALA A 176 -16.65 5.22 3.60
C ALA A 176 -17.02 5.10 5.09
N ARG A 177 -17.22 3.89 5.59
CA ARG A 177 -17.42 3.60 7.02
C ARG A 177 -16.12 3.84 7.82
N GLU A 178 -16.24 4.25 9.05
CA GLU A 178 -15.09 4.42 9.93
C GLU A 178 -14.54 3.10 10.49
N GLN A 179 -15.37 2.08 10.56
CA GLN A 179 -15.03 0.74 11.06
C GLN A 179 -15.63 -0.31 10.12
N GLY A 180 -14.96 -1.44 10.00
CA GLY A 180 -15.32 -2.51 9.08
C GLY A 180 -14.79 -2.26 7.67
N ASN A 181 -14.86 -3.29 6.83
CA ASN A 181 -14.49 -3.19 5.44
C ASN A 181 -15.70 -2.69 4.61
N ASP A 182 -15.42 -1.89 3.60
CA ASP A 182 -16.41 -1.29 2.71
C ASP A 182 -15.70 -0.90 1.40
N PRO A 183 -16.41 -0.68 0.30
CA PRO A 183 -15.79 -0.14 -0.89
C PRO A 183 -15.00 1.14 -0.60
N LEU A 184 -13.89 1.32 -1.29
CA LEU A 184 -13.08 2.52 -1.15
C LEU A 184 -13.78 3.70 -1.82
N GLN A 185 -14.24 4.64 -1.01
CA GLN A 185 -15.05 5.78 -1.45
C GLN A 185 -14.58 7.12 -0.89
N VAL A 186 -13.50 7.11 -0.10
CA VAL A 186 -12.95 8.35 0.45
C VAL A 186 -11.45 8.41 0.25
N ILE A 187 -10.93 9.61 0.12
CA ILE A 187 -9.51 9.90 0.26
C ILE A 187 -9.28 10.41 1.68
N LYS A 188 -8.35 9.77 2.37
CA LYS A 188 -7.93 10.11 3.71
C LYS A 188 -6.50 10.64 3.69
N LYS A 189 -6.28 11.79 4.32
CA LYS A 189 -4.96 12.26 4.74
C LYS A 189 -4.80 11.98 6.23
N LEU A 190 -3.63 11.52 6.63
CA LEU A 190 -3.26 11.25 8.02
C LEU A 190 -1.96 11.97 8.38
N ASP A 191 -1.95 12.73 9.46
CA ASP A 191 -0.72 13.17 10.11
C ASP A 191 -0.24 12.03 11.02
N LEU A 192 0.83 11.36 10.61
CA LEU A 192 1.39 10.19 11.30
C LEU A 192 1.96 10.54 12.68
N SER A 193 2.28 11.82 12.94
CA SER A 193 2.82 12.28 14.21
C SER A 193 1.77 12.62 15.25
N SER A 194 0.63 13.20 14.83
CA SER A 194 -0.44 13.65 15.72
C SER A 194 -1.68 12.76 15.71
N GLY A 195 -1.86 11.96 14.65
CA GLY A 195 -3.09 11.20 14.39
C GLY A 195 -4.23 12.06 13.84
N GLU A 196 -3.98 13.33 13.53
CA GLU A 196 -4.98 14.19 12.89
C GLU A 196 -5.31 13.69 11.48
N ARG A 197 -6.57 13.80 11.10
CA ARG A 197 -7.05 13.25 9.82
C ARG A 197 -7.97 14.22 9.09
N TRP A 198 -7.86 14.21 7.77
CA TRP A 198 -8.74 14.89 6.83
C TRP A 198 -9.39 13.87 5.92
N ILE A 199 -10.61 14.09 5.51
CA ILE A 199 -11.37 13.19 4.65
C ILE A 199 -12.03 14.00 3.55
N TRP A 200 -11.83 13.56 2.31
CA TRP A 200 -12.66 13.90 1.17
C TRP A 200 -13.47 12.67 0.77
N SER A 201 -14.74 12.82 0.39
CA SER A 201 -15.65 11.70 0.13
C SER A 201 -16.32 11.79 -1.22
N ALA A 202 -16.25 10.71 -1.99
CA ALA A 202 -17.02 10.49 -3.20
C ALA A 202 -18.32 9.69 -2.94
N ALA A 203 -18.51 9.19 -1.72
CA ALA A 203 -19.71 8.42 -1.35
C ALA A 203 -21.00 9.25 -1.51
N PRO A 204 -22.18 8.66 -1.77
CA PRO A 204 -22.40 7.20 -1.79
C PRO A 204 -22.18 6.53 -3.16
N HIS A 205 -22.12 7.27 -4.26
CA HIS A 205 -22.11 6.71 -5.61
C HIS A 205 -20.76 6.84 -6.32
N GLY A 206 -19.76 7.45 -5.67
CA GLY A 206 -18.41 7.54 -6.17
C GLY A 206 -17.51 6.47 -5.54
N PHE A 207 -16.55 5.96 -6.34
CA PHE A 207 -15.54 4.99 -5.89
C PHE A 207 -14.16 5.50 -6.30
N VAL A 208 -13.25 5.51 -5.33
CA VAL A 208 -11.89 6.03 -5.52
C VAL A 208 -10.93 4.94 -5.93
N SER A 209 -9.84 5.34 -6.57
CA SER A 209 -8.70 4.51 -6.96
C SER A 209 -7.50 4.79 -6.05
N GLU A 210 -6.27 4.63 -6.57
CA GLU A 210 -5.04 5.02 -5.89
C GLU A 210 -4.85 6.54 -5.98
N PRO A 211 -4.80 7.27 -4.84
CA PRO A 211 -4.51 8.70 -4.86
C PRO A 211 -3.05 8.94 -5.27
N LEU A 212 -2.80 10.01 -6.02
CA LEU A 212 -1.45 10.42 -6.40
C LEU A 212 -1.12 11.77 -5.79
N MET A 213 -0.23 11.79 -4.79
CA MET A 213 0.30 13.05 -4.26
C MET A 213 1.36 13.61 -5.21
N VAL A 214 1.15 14.83 -5.67
CA VAL A 214 2.04 15.56 -6.55
C VAL A 214 2.52 16.81 -5.84
N PRO A 215 3.80 16.91 -5.45
CA PRO A 215 4.33 18.09 -4.79
C PRO A 215 4.29 19.31 -5.73
N ARG A 216 3.98 20.46 -5.17
CA ARG A 216 4.00 21.73 -5.92
C ARG A 216 5.46 22.11 -6.24
N PRO A 217 5.76 22.58 -7.46
CA PRO A 217 7.10 23.03 -7.79
C PRO A 217 7.59 24.11 -6.80
N GLY A 218 8.74 23.86 -6.16
CA GLY A 218 9.31 24.75 -5.15
C GLY A 218 8.63 24.67 -3.77
N ALA A 219 7.81 23.65 -3.52
CA ALA A 219 7.21 23.39 -2.22
C ALA A 219 8.27 23.30 -1.11
N THR A 220 7.94 23.78 0.07
CA THR A 220 8.80 23.70 1.26
C THR A 220 8.14 22.86 2.37
N ALA A 221 6.81 22.80 2.39
CA ALA A 221 6.07 21.92 3.29
C ALA A 221 5.82 20.57 2.62
N GLU A 222 5.86 19.50 3.41
CA GLU A 222 5.70 18.12 2.91
C GLU A 222 4.34 17.88 2.24
N ASP A 223 3.30 18.56 2.71
CA ASP A 223 1.93 18.45 2.21
C ASP A 223 1.54 19.60 1.26
N GLU A 224 2.50 20.38 0.78
CA GLU A 224 2.25 21.43 -0.20
C GLU A 224 2.23 20.86 -1.62
N GLY A 225 1.03 20.58 -2.12
CA GLY A 225 0.86 19.93 -3.42
C GLY A 225 -0.59 19.69 -3.78
N TRP A 226 -0.80 18.70 -4.62
CA TRP A 226 -2.10 18.22 -5.04
C TRP A 226 -2.21 16.72 -4.83
N VAL A 227 -3.41 16.26 -4.54
CA VAL A 227 -3.79 14.86 -4.68
C VAL A 227 -4.64 14.74 -5.93
N LEU A 228 -4.18 13.93 -6.87
CA LEU A 228 -4.91 13.58 -8.08
C LEU A 228 -5.62 12.26 -7.82
N GLU A 229 -6.93 12.22 -8.06
CA GLU A 229 -7.76 11.06 -7.80
C GLU A 229 -8.65 10.73 -8.98
N LEU A 230 -8.62 9.48 -9.42
CA LEU A 230 -9.51 8.98 -10.45
C LEU A 230 -10.74 8.34 -9.79
N VAL A 231 -11.89 8.97 -9.96
CA VAL A 231 -13.15 8.55 -9.34
C VAL A 231 -14.07 7.94 -10.39
N TRP A 232 -14.56 6.73 -10.13
CA TRP A 232 -15.75 6.24 -10.82
C TRP A 232 -16.98 6.93 -10.22
N ASN A 233 -17.73 7.66 -11.04
CA ASN A 233 -18.95 8.38 -10.67
C ASN A 233 -20.18 7.60 -11.15
N GLY A 234 -20.87 6.92 -10.23
CA GLY A 234 -22.02 6.08 -10.54
C GLY A 234 -23.25 6.87 -10.99
N ASP A 235 -23.41 8.13 -10.56
CA ASP A 235 -24.55 8.97 -11.01
C ASP A 235 -24.44 9.34 -12.50
N ARG A 236 -23.22 9.39 -13.01
CA ARG A 236 -22.90 9.74 -14.39
C ARG A 236 -22.51 8.53 -15.26
N GLU A 237 -22.31 7.37 -14.64
CA GLU A 237 -21.76 6.16 -15.26
C GLU A 237 -20.45 6.45 -16.03
N GLY A 238 -19.60 7.29 -15.45
CA GLY A 238 -18.37 7.80 -16.04
C GLY A 238 -17.27 8.01 -15.02
N SER A 239 -16.12 8.46 -15.47
CA SER A 239 -15.00 8.74 -14.58
C SER A 239 -14.68 10.23 -14.52
N ASP A 240 -14.26 10.67 -13.35
CA ASP A 240 -13.81 12.02 -13.06
C ASP A 240 -12.36 12.01 -12.60
N LEU A 241 -11.57 12.97 -13.04
CA LEU A 241 -10.30 13.30 -12.40
C LEU A 241 -10.56 14.42 -11.40
N VAL A 242 -10.47 14.08 -10.12
CA VAL A 242 -10.61 15.03 -9.01
C VAL A 242 -9.23 15.51 -8.59
N ILE A 243 -9.10 16.81 -8.38
CA ILE A 243 -7.88 17.46 -7.92
C ILE A 243 -8.16 18.08 -6.56
N LEU A 244 -7.48 17.58 -5.53
CA LEU A 244 -7.59 18.05 -4.15
C LEU A 244 -6.33 18.82 -3.75
N ASP A 245 -6.45 19.77 -2.84
CA ASP A 245 -5.31 20.35 -2.15
C ASP A 245 -4.74 19.30 -1.18
N ALA A 246 -3.46 18.99 -1.29
CA ALA A 246 -2.85 17.94 -0.47
C ALA A 246 -2.77 18.31 1.01
N SER A 247 -2.89 19.60 1.36
CA SER A 247 -2.79 20.06 2.76
C SER A 247 -4.07 19.81 3.58
N ASP A 248 -5.26 19.96 2.98
CA ASP A 248 -6.55 19.88 3.68
C ASP A 248 -7.62 19.06 2.97
N LEU A 249 -7.29 18.46 1.82
CA LEU A 249 -8.18 17.71 0.94
C LEU A 249 -9.37 18.54 0.38
N ARG A 250 -9.26 19.85 0.38
CA ARG A 250 -10.26 20.71 -0.26
C ARG A 250 -10.22 20.48 -1.78
N GLU A 251 -11.39 20.26 -2.37
CA GLU A 251 -11.52 20.11 -3.80
C GLU A 251 -11.14 21.41 -4.54
N ILE A 252 -10.19 21.29 -5.47
CA ILE A 252 -9.73 22.39 -6.31
C ILE A 252 -10.46 22.37 -7.64
N ALA A 253 -10.55 21.19 -8.27
CA ALA A 253 -11.19 21.01 -9.56
C ALA A 253 -11.68 19.58 -9.76
N VAL A 254 -12.69 19.43 -10.60
CA VAL A 254 -13.15 18.15 -11.13
C VAL A 254 -13.13 18.25 -12.65
N VAL A 255 -12.50 17.26 -13.30
CA VAL A 255 -12.48 17.12 -14.75
C VAL A 255 -13.30 15.90 -15.13
N GLU A 256 -14.48 16.13 -15.69
CA GLU A 256 -15.30 15.05 -16.23
C GLU A 256 -14.61 14.43 -17.45
N LEU A 257 -14.32 13.15 -17.38
CA LEU A 257 -13.67 12.45 -18.48
C LEU A 257 -14.72 12.02 -19.53
N PRO A 258 -14.36 12.00 -20.82
CA PRO A 258 -15.30 11.65 -21.89
C PRO A 258 -15.58 10.15 -22.00
N LEU A 259 -15.03 9.35 -21.09
CA LEU A 259 -15.14 7.90 -21.08
C LEU A 259 -15.13 7.36 -19.66
N ALA A 260 -15.67 6.17 -19.47
CA ALA A 260 -15.52 5.41 -18.26
C ALA A 260 -14.15 4.72 -18.24
N ILE A 261 -13.35 5.00 -17.21
CA ILE A 261 -12.11 4.29 -16.96
C ILE A 261 -12.43 3.19 -15.95
N PRO A 262 -12.13 1.92 -16.25
CA PRO A 262 -12.27 0.84 -15.28
C PRO A 262 -11.46 1.12 -14.00
N HIS A 263 -11.86 0.54 -12.87
CA HIS A 263 -11.05 0.60 -11.66
C HIS A 263 -9.62 0.17 -11.96
N GLY A 264 -8.69 1.09 -11.75
CA GLY A 264 -7.26 0.85 -11.89
C GLY A 264 -6.67 0.20 -10.65
N LEU A 265 -5.40 -0.19 -10.75
CA LEU A 265 -4.61 -0.62 -9.59
C LEU A 265 -3.62 0.49 -9.24
N HIS A 266 -2.65 0.77 -10.11
CA HIS A 266 -1.59 1.73 -9.83
C HIS A 266 -1.50 2.80 -10.93
N GLY A 267 -1.13 4.00 -10.48
CA GLY A 267 -0.83 5.13 -11.35
C GLY A 267 0.55 5.73 -11.03
N SER A 268 1.00 6.62 -11.88
CA SER A 268 2.22 7.38 -11.62
C SER A 268 2.11 8.79 -12.21
N TRP A 269 2.74 9.73 -11.56
CA TRP A 269 2.92 11.09 -12.07
C TRP A 269 4.32 11.27 -12.64
N GLN A 270 4.41 11.76 -13.85
CA GLN A 270 5.66 12.17 -14.45
C GLN A 270 5.61 13.66 -14.76
N PRO A 271 6.50 14.48 -14.14
CA PRO A 271 6.62 15.88 -14.51
C PRO A 271 6.94 16.03 -16.00
N ALA A 272 6.39 17.06 -16.63
CA ALA A 272 6.78 17.39 -18.00
C ALA A 272 8.28 17.64 -18.07
N CYS A 273 8.96 17.04 -19.04
CA CYS A 273 10.37 17.35 -19.31
C CYS A 273 10.48 18.85 -19.64
N SER A 274 11.21 19.59 -18.81
CA SER A 274 11.55 21.00 -19.06
C SER A 274 12.57 21.13 -20.19
#